data_9a2b98dfb62d21eca4109ad1aa22a6d1
#
_entry.id   9a2b98dfb62d21eca4109ad1aa22a6d1
#
_cell.length_a   1.000
_cell.length_b   1.000
_cell.length_c   1.000
_cell.angle_alpha   90.00
_cell.angle_beta   90.00
_cell.angle_gamma   90.00
#
_symmetry.space_group_name_H-M   'P 1'
#
loop_
_entity.id
_entity.type
_entity.pdbx_description
1 polymer ?
#
loop_
_entity_poly.entity_id
_entity_poly.type
_entity_poly.pdbx_seq_one_letter_code
_entity_poly.pdbx_strand_id
1 'polypeptide(L)' 'ITDSSAIEKIVDEVIQANPSQVEELRGGKDKVLGYLVGQIMKASKGKANPGMANKLLKEKING' A
#
# COMPACT_ATOMS: atom_id res chain seq x y z
N ILE A 1 6.47 -19.38 5.16
CA ILE A 1 6.52 -18.02 4.59
C ILE A 1 5.68 -17.97 3.34
N THR A 2 4.70 -17.10 3.33
CA THR A 2 3.82 -16.93 2.19
C THR A 2 4.18 -15.65 1.43
N ASP A 3 3.80 -15.59 0.17
CA ASP A 3 4.02 -14.40 -0.65
C ASP A 3 3.31 -13.18 -0.05
N SER A 4 2.20 -13.41 0.64
CA SER A 4 1.47 -12.30 1.24
C SER A 4 2.25 -11.63 2.37
N SER A 5 3.08 -12.37 3.10
CA SER A 5 3.94 -11.77 4.14
C SER A 5 4.94 -10.79 3.53
N ALA A 6 5.53 -11.16 2.40
CA ALA A 6 6.46 -10.29 1.69
C ALA A 6 5.75 -9.03 1.19
N ILE A 7 4.56 -9.18 0.66
CA ILE A 7 3.77 -8.04 0.17
C ILE A 7 3.36 -7.13 1.33
N GLU A 8 2.95 -7.71 2.46
CA GLU A 8 2.60 -6.91 3.63
C GLU A 8 3.77 -6.05 4.10
N LYS A 9 4.97 -6.63 4.09
CA LYS A 9 6.17 -5.90 4.47
C LYS A 9 6.43 -4.74 3.52
N ILE A 10 6.25 -4.97 2.23
CA ILE A 10 6.40 -3.92 1.23
C ILE A 10 5.38 -2.81 1.45
N VAL A 11 4.14 -3.18 1.76
CA VAL A 11 3.10 -2.20 2.05
C VAL A 11 3.48 -1.34 3.24
N ASP A 12 3.99 -1.96 4.30
CA ASP A 12 4.46 -1.22 5.47
C ASP A 12 5.57 -0.24 5.11
N GLU A 13 6.52 -0.67 4.30
CA GLU A 13 7.62 0.19 3.87
C GLU A 13 7.11 1.39 3.07
N VAL A 14 6.17 1.15 2.18
CA VAL A 14 5.57 2.21 1.37
C VAL A 14 4.84 3.21 2.28
N ILE A 15 4.10 2.71 3.25
CA ILE A 15 3.38 3.57 4.19
C ILE A 15 4.36 4.44 4.98
N GLN A 16 5.44 3.87 5.46
CA GLN A 16 6.44 4.60 6.23
C GLN A 16 7.19 5.61 5.38
N ALA A 17 7.39 5.31 4.10
CA ALA A 17 8.09 6.21 3.20
C ALA A 17 7.22 7.36 2.71
N ASN A 18 5.91 7.24 2.82
CA ASN A 18 4.95 8.22 2.31
C ASN A 18 3.92 8.61 3.36
N PRO A 19 4.36 9.13 4.52
CA PRO A 19 3.43 9.43 5.61
C PRO A 19 2.40 10.50 5.25
N SER A 20 2.79 11.50 4.45
CA SER A 20 1.86 12.54 4.04
C SER A 20 0.72 11.99 3.19
N GLN A 21 1.06 11.12 2.25
CA GLN A 21 0.06 10.51 1.38
C GLN A 21 -0.87 9.59 2.17
N VAL A 22 -0.32 8.88 3.14
CA VAL A 22 -1.12 8.02 4.01
C VAL A 22 -2.14 8.85 4.79
N GLU A 23 -1.74 9.98 5.33
CA GLU A 23 -2.65 10.86 6.05
C GLU A 23 -3.73 11.42 5.15
N GLU A 24 -3.38 11.78 3.92
CA GLU A 24 -4.35 12.26 2.94
C GLU A 24 -5.38 11.17 2.61
N LEU A 25 -4.92 9.93 2.47
CA LEU A 25 -5.82 8.83 2.22
C LEU A 25 -6.77 8.62 3.40
N ARG A 26 -6.26 8.74 4.62
CA ARG A 26 -7.10 8.65 5.82
C ARG A 26 -8.16 9.75 5.84
N GLY A 27 -7.82 10.89 5.29
CA GLY A 27 -8.75 12.00 5.19
C GLY A 27 -9.78 11.87 4.08
N GLY A 28 -9.72 10.79 3.30
CA GLY A 28 -10.69 10.53 2.25
C GLY A 28 -10.23 10.84 0.83
N LYS A 29 -8.95 11.15 0.65
CA LYS A 29 -8.43 11.44 -0.70
C LYS A 29 -8.08 10.16 -1.43
N ASP A 30 -9.04 9.65 -2.18
CA ASP A 30 -8.87 8.40 -2.93
C ASP A 30 -7.76 8.47 -3.98
N LYS A 31 -7.41 9.67 -4.42
CA LYS A 31 -6.38 9.83 -5.45
C LYS A 31 -5.03 9.28 -5.00
N VAL A 32 -4.69 9.42 -3.71
CA VAL A 32 -3.43 8.91 -3.21
C VAL A 32 -3.41 7.39 -3.10
N LEU A 33 -4.58 6.78 -3.06
CA LEU A 33 -4.66 5.32 -3.03
C LEU A 33 -3.99 4.72 -4.27
N GLY A 34 -4.30 5.26 -5.45
CA GLY A 34 -3.68 4.81 -6.69
C GLY A 34 -2.17 5.01 -6.70
N TYR A 35 -1.73 6.13 -6.15
CA TYR A 35 -0.30 6.40 -6.04
C TYR A 35 0.39 5.36 -5.17
N LEU A 36 -0.18 5.09 -3.99
CA LEU A 36 0.41 4.13 -3.07
C LEU A 36 0.39 2.70 -3.63
N VAL A 37 -0.70 2.33 -4.29
CA VAL A 37 -0.78 1.03 -4.97
C VAL A 37 0.33 0.92 -6.01
N GLY A 38 0.55 1.98 -6.78
CA GLY A 38 1.60 2.01 -7.78
C GLY A 38 2.98 1.81 -7.15
N GLN A 39 3.22 2.45 -6.01
CA GLN A 39 4.48 2.29 -5.29
C GLN A 39 4.69 0.86 -4.82
N ILE A 40 3.64 0.23 -4.32
CA ILE A 40 3.70 -1.15 -3.87
C ILE A 40 4.01 -2.08 -5.03
N MET A 41 3.35 -1.88 -6.16
CA MET A 41 3.59 -2.71 -7.34
C MET A 41 5.02 -2.56 -7.84
N LYS A 42 5.53 -1.34 -7.82
CA LYS A 42 6.90 -1.07 -8.24
C LYS A 42 7.89 -1.70 -7.27
N ALA A 43 7.66 -1.56 -5.98
CA ALA A 43 8.55 -2.10 -4.95
C ALA A 43 8.55 -3.62 -4.96
N SER A 44 7.43 -4.25 -5.30
CA SER A 44 7.31 -5.70 -5.37
C SER A 44 7.73 -6.24 -6.74
N LYS A 45 8.09 -5.37 -7.66
CA LYS A 45 8.47 -5.73 -9.04
C LYS A 45 7.35 -6.48 -9.75
N GLY A 46 6.12 -6.04 -9.53
CA GLY A 46 4.96 -6.61 -10.17
C GLY A 46 4.41 -7.87 -9.52
N LYS A 47 5.00 -8.32 -8.41
CA LYS A 47 4.52 -9.51 -7.72
C LYS A 47 3.20 -9.26 -6.99
N ALA A 48 3.00 -8.05 -6.50
CA ALA A 48 1.74 -7.67 -5.87
C ALA A 48 0.76 -7.31 -6.97
N ASN A 49 -0.52 -7.68 -6.78
CA ASN A 49 -1.55 -7.23 -7.71
C ASN A 49 -2.27 -6.01 -7.11
N PRO A 50 -2.92 -5.21 -7.96
CA PRO A 50 -3.59 -3.99 -7.47
C PRO A 50 -4.65 -4.25 -6.42
N GLY A 51 -5.39 -5.34 -6.56
CA GLY A 51 -6.44 -5.68 -5.60
C GLY A 51 -5.88 -5.99 -4.22
N MET A 52 -4.81 -6.77 -4.17
CA MET A 52 -4.14 -7.13 -2.93
C MET A 52 -3.52 -5.89 -2.28
N ALA A 53 -2.82 -5.08 -3.06
CA ALA A 53 -2.21 -3.86 -2.57
C ALA A 53 -3.25 -2.91 -1.98
N ASN A 54 -4.36 -2.75 -2.68
CA ASN A 54 -5.47 -1.91 -2.25
C ASN A 54 -6.04 -2.41 -0.91
N LYS A 55 -6.29 -3.71 -0.83
CA LYS A 55 -6.83 -4.32 0.38
C LYS A 55 -5.90 -4.14 1.57
N LEU A 56 -4.62 -4.44 1.38
CA LEU A 56 -3.63 -4.32 2.46
C LEU A 56 -3.46 -2.87 2.90
N LEU A 57 -3.45 -1.94 1.97
CA LEU A 57 -3.38 -0.52 2.31
C LEU A 57 -4.53 -0.10 3.19
N LYS A 58 -5.74 -0.48 2.81
CA LYS A 58 -6.93 -0.11 3.57
C LYS A 58 -6.90 -0.72 4.97
N GLU A 59 -6.51 -1.97 5.07
CA GLU A 59 -6.43 -2.65 6.36
C GLU A 59 -5.41 -1.99 7.29
N LYS A 60 -4.24 -1.66 6.75
CA LYS A 60 -3.17 -1.08 7.55
C LYS A 60 -3.42 0.37 7.91
N ILE A 61 -4.09 1.10 7.04
CA ILE A 61 -4.37 2.53 7.29
C ILE A 61 -5.60 2.71 8.15
N ASN A 62 -6.66 1.95 7.88
CA ASN A 62 -7.93 2.08 8.59
C ASN A 62 -8.05 1.15 9.79
N GLY A 63 -7.24 0.13 9.80
CA GLY A 63 -7.29 -0.84 10.87
C GLY A 63 -6.49 -0.45 12.05
#